data_304e2fadb38e4b5f98faacfafc165e4b
#
_entry.id   304e2fadb38e4b5f98faacfafc165e4b
#
_cell.length_a   1.000
_cell.length_b   1.000
_cell.length_c   1.000
_cell.angle_alpha   90.00
_cell.angle_beta   90.00
_cell.angle_gamma   90.00
#
_symmetry.space_group_name_H-M   'P 1'
#
loop_
_entity.id
_entity.type
_entity.pdbx_description
1 polymer ?
#
loop_
_entity_poly.entity_id
_entity_poly.type
_entity_poly.pdbx_seq_one_letter_code
_entity_poly.pdbx_strand_id
1 'polypeptide(L)'
;MTARPLLLFFTALLCAALLAGCGSRSWHKGGVPGSRPYTVRGKTYYPLKSANGFVEEGTASWYGPGFHGRTTANGETYNQYAMTAAHKILPLGTRVRVTHLGNGRSIIVRINDRGPFVDDRVIDLSRAAANRLSIVGPGTARVRVQSMGSVERMQEDGDLTGAFYVQVGAFADRINADNLISILSQSGNHGRLVYGSNNMWNVQVGPWPDSFGAQQQLEVFRGMYPGAFVVGDK
;
A
#
# COMPACT_ATOMS: atom_id res chain seq x y z
N MET A 1 76.59 28.25 13.63
CA MET A 1 75.93 27.78 14.87
C MET A 1 74.50 28.19 14.82
N THR A 2 73.73 27.29 14.48
CA THR A 2 72.47 26.64 14.87
C THR A 2 71.22 27.50 14.64
N ALA A 3 70.70 27.36 13.44
CA ALA A 3 69.28 27.78 13.14
C ALA A 3 68.50 26.56 12.74
N ARG A 4 67.90 25.84 13.73
CA ARG A 4 66.93 24.74 13.48
C ARG A 4 66.04 24.54 14.70
N PRO A 5 65.07 25.42 14.92
CA PRO A 5 63.77 24.88 15.38
C PRO A 5 62.51 25.50 14.75
N LEU A 6 62.60 26.35 13.70
CA LEU A 6 61.43 27.06 13.17
C LEU A 6 60.61 26.24 12.14
N LEU A 7 61.15 25.12 11.62
CA LEU A 7 60.53 24.35 10.55
C LEU A 7 59.57 23.26 11.05
N LEU A 8 59.65 22.87 12.34
CA LEU A 8 58.80 21.81 12.92
C LEU A 8 57.48 22.34 13.45
N PHE A 9 57.33 23.64 13.67
CA PHE A 9 56.03 24.22 14.10
C PHE A 9 55.05 24.47 12.97
N PHE A 10 55.52 24.63 11.73
CA PHE A 10 54.66 24.86 10.58
C PHE A 10 54.01 23.58 10.02
N THR A 11 54.65 22.43 10.21
CA THR A 11 54.08 21.14 9.75
C THR A 11 53.00 20.59 10.69
N ALA A 12 53.00 20.93 11.98
CA ALA A 12 51.98 20.52 12.93
C ALA A 12 50.67 21.32 12.79
N LEU A 13 50.73 22.56 12.30
CA LEU A 13 49.55 23.41 12.11
C LEU A 13 48.77 23.07 10.82
N LEU A 14 49.45 22.49 9.81
CA LEU A 14 48.82 22.12 8.56
C LEU A 14 48.01 20.79 8.62
N CYS A 15 48.39 19.89 9.56
CA CYS A 15 47.62 18.63 9.77
C CYS A 15 46.34 18.81 10.59
N ALA A 16 46.23 19.87 11.42
CA ALA A 16 45.06 20.13 12.24
C ALA A 16 43.88 20.74 11.44
N ALA A 17 44.15 21.31 10.26
CA ALA A 17 43.11 21.93 9.42
C ALA A 17 42.36 20.94 8.51
N LEU A 18 42.79 19.66 8.42
CA LEU A 18 42.14 18.65 7.56
C LEU A 18 41.14 17.77 8.30
N LEU A 19 40.94 17.94 9.61
CA LEU A 19 39.97 17.16 10.41
C LEU A 19 38.68 17.92 10.73
N ALA A 20 38.50 19.16 10.28
CA ALA A 20 37.28 19.94 10.50
C ALA A 20 36.25 19.80 9.38
N GLY A 21 36.41 18.84 8.46
CA GLY A 21 35.53 18.58 7.32
C GLY A 21 34.50 17.48 7.51
N CYS A 22 34.24 17.03 8.74
CA CYS A 22 33.02 16.23 9.00
C CYS A 22 31.84 17.17 9.08
N GLY A 23 31.34 17.58 7.91
CA GLY A 23 30.02 18.16 7.80
C GLY A 23 29.01 17.14 8.38
N SER A 24 28.49 17.46 9.56
CA SER A 24 27.33 16.77 10.11
C SER A 24 26.24 16.82 9.04
N ARG A 25 26.04 15.71 8.30
CA ARG A 25 24.81 15.49 7.58
C ARG A 25 23.73 15.61 8.62
N SER A 26 23.09 16.78 8.69
CA SER A 26 21.85 16.91 9.42
C SER A 26 20.92 15.87 8.84
N TRP A 27 20.66 14.83 9.62
CA TRP A 27 19.53 13.96 9.38
C TRP A 27 18.30 14.86 9.45
N HIS A 28 17.86 15.33 8.32
CA HIS A 28 16.55 15.94 8.21
C HIS A 28 15.61 14.90 8.77
N LYS A 29 14.96 15.21 9.88
CA LYS A 29 13.85 14.42 10.42
C LYS A 29 12.91 14.23 9.23
N GLY A 30 12.95 13.03 8.62
CA GLY A 30 12.30 12.75 7.37
C GLY A 30 10.79 12.85 7.55
N GLY A 31 10.21 13.92 7.09
CA GLY A 31 8.79 13.93 6.84
C GLY A 31 8.50 12.82 5.83
N VAL A 32 7.39 12.14 5.98
CA VAL A 32 6.95 11.09 5.06
C VAL A 32 7.04 11.64 3.63
N PRO A 33 7.77 10.99 2.71
CA PRO A 33 7.86 11.45 1.33
C PRO A 33 6.48 11.74 0.76
N GLY A 34 6.31 12.90 0.11
CA GLY A 34 5.03 13.31 -0.47
C GLY A 34 3.97 13.79 0.50
N SER A 35 4.30 14.09 1.77
CA SER A 35 3.35 14.64 2.76
C SER A 35 3.17 16.17 2.67
N ARG A 36 4.02 16.87 1.90
CA ARG A 36 3.93 18.32 1.73
C ARG A 36 2.93 18.69 0.64
N PRO A 37 2.22 19.81 0.76
CA PRO A 37 1.42 20.37 -0.34
C PRO A 37 2.28 20.52 -1.60
N TYR A 38 1.70 20.26 -2.75
CA TYR A 38 2.37 20.39 -4.04
C TYR A 38 1.42 20.97 -5.10
N THR A 39 1.95 21.68 -6.07
CA THR A 39 1.16 22.37 -7.09
C THR A 39 1.46 21.80 -8.47
N VAL A 40 0.41 21.44 -9.21
CA VAL A 40 0.49 20.99 -10.60
C VAL A 40 -0.52 21.77 -11.43
N ARG A 41 -0.07 22.39 -12.52
CA ARG A 41 -0.91 23.19 -13.43
C ARG A 41 -1.75 24.25 -12.69
N GLY A 42 -1.15 24.94 -11.72
CA GLY A 42 -1.82 25.98 -10.92
C GLY A 42 -2.77 25.49 -9.83
N LYS A 43 -3.04 24.19 -9.73
CA LYS A 43 -3.87 23.58 -8.68
C LYS A 43 -3.00 22.99 -7.56
N THR A 44 -3.25 23.42 -6.32
CA THR A 44 -2.52 22.91 -5.15
C THR A 44 -3.27 21.73 -4.53
N TYR A 45 -2.53 20.67 -4.26
CA TYR A 45 -3.00 19.45 -3.62
C TYR A 45 -2.42 19.34 -2.23
N TYR A 46 -3.24 18.91 -1.26
CA TYR A 46 -2.89 18.76 0.15
C TYR A 46 -2.94 17.28 0.51
N PRO A 47 -1.80 16.56 0.57
CA PRO A 47 -1.78 15.16 0.96
C PRO A 47 -2.36 14.95 2.36
N LEU A 48 -3.13 13.89 2.52
CA LEU A 48 -3.69 13.47 3.79
C LEU A 48 -2.57 13.04 4.74
N LYS A 49 -2.73 13.29 6.03
CA LYS A 49 -1.83 12.81 7.09
C LYS A 49 -2.04 11.33 7.39
N SER A 50 -3.25 10.83 7.16
CA SER A 50 -3.65 9.43 7.37
C SER A 50 -4.63 9.02 6.29
N ALA A 51 -4.61 7.74 5.93
CA ALA A 51 -5.57 7.12 5.02
C ALA A 51 -6.70 6.38 5.76
N ASN A 52 -6.74 6.43 7.11
CA ASN A 52 -7.72 5.68 7.87
C ASN A 52 -9.15 6.06 7.47
N GLY A 53 -9.96 5.06 7.15
CA GLY A 53 -11.36 5.24 6.75
C GLY A 53 -11.55 5.87 5.36
N PHE A 54 -10.48 6.07 4.58
CA PHE A 54 -10.60 6.67 3.25
C PHE A 54 -11.37 5.77 2.31
N VAL A 55 -12.41 6.32 1.69
CA VAL A 55 -13.18 5.71 0.61
C VAL A 55 -13.47 6.79 -0.42
N GLU A 56 -13.19 6.52 -1.70
CA GLU A 56 -13.48 7.42 -2.82
C GLU A 56 -14.00 6.61 -4.01
N GLU A 57 -15.02 7.11 -4.68
CA GLU A 57 -15.50 6.56 -5.95
C GLU A 57 -15.23 7.54 -7.09
N GLY A 58 -14.79 7.01 -8.22
CA GLY A 58 -14.49 7.83 -9.37
C GLY A 58 -14.02 7.01 -10.56
N THR A 59 -13.43 7.70 -11.54
CA THR A 59 -12.87 7.06 -12.72
C THR A 59 -11.42 6.66 -12.46
N ALA A 60 -11.09 5.39 -12.66
CA ALA A 60 -9.72 4.91 -12.76
C ALA A 60 -9.24 4.95 -14.21
N SER A 61 -7.96 5.21 -14.41
CA SER A 61 -7.25 4.91 -15.64
C SER A 61 -5.96 4.15 -15.34
N TRP A 62 -5.07 4.00 -16.31
CA TRP A 62 -3.79 3.36 -16.12
C TRP A 62 -2.68 4.07 -16.90
N TYR A 63 -1.43 3.90 -16.44
CA TYR A 63 -0.26 4.44 -17.11
C TYR A 63 -0.07 3.81 -18.48
N GLY A 64 -0.17 4.62 -19.52
CA GLY A 64 0.08 4.21 -20.89
C GLY A 64 1.54 3.81 -21.15
N PRO A 65 1.85 3.42 -22.39
CA PRO A 65 3.22 3.14 -22.81
C PRO A 65 4.15 4.35 -22.55
N GLY A 66 5.43 4.07 -22.24
CA GLY A 66 6.46 5.12 -22.08
C GLY A 66 6.63 5.68 -20.68
N PHE A 67 5.92 5.19 -19.68
CA PHE A 67 6.15 5.56 -18.27
C PHE A 67 7.10 4.59 -17.56
N HIS A 68 7.24 3.36 -18.03
CA HIS A 68 8.13 2.36 -17.42
C HIS A 68 9.57 2.88 -17.32
N GLY A 69 10.19 2.71 -16.16
CA GLY A 69 11.54 3.19 -15.87
C GLY A 69 11.63 4.65 -15.38
N ARG A 70 10.53 5.43 -15.38
CA ARG A 70 10.52 6.79 -14.84
C ARG A 70 10.45 6.80 -13.31
N THR A 71 10.99 7.86 -12.70
CA THR A 71 10.92 8.04 -11.24
C THR A 71 9.52 8.47 -10.82
N THR A 72 8.97 7.82 -9.79
CA THR A 72 7.69 8.13 -9.15
C THR A 72 7.85 9.15 -8.03
N ALA A 73 6.75 9.69 -7.51
CA ALA A 73 6.77 10.72 -6.47
C ALA A 73 7.38 10.25 -5.13
N ASN A 74 7.43 8.95 -4.85
CA ASN A 74 8.13 8.41 -3.69
C ASN A 74 9.61 8.10 -3.95
N GLY A 75 10.13 8.36 -5.17
CA GLY A 75 11.52 8.13 -5.56
C GLY A 75 11.82 6.74 -6.14
N GLU A 76 10.84 5.86 -6.20
CA GLU A 76 11.00 4.54 -6.84
C GLU A 76 11.03 4.65 -8.37
N THR A 77 11.60 3.65 -9.02
CA THR A 77 11.46 3.48 -10.47
C THR A 77 10.10 2.83 -10.77
N TYR A 78 9.28 3.48 -11.61
CA TYR A 78 7.99 2.92 -12.00
C TYR A 78 8.15 1.60 -12.75
N ASN A 79 7.57 0.55 -12.20
CA ASN A 79 7.49 -0.77 -12.81
C ASN A 79 6.05 -1.05 -13.23
N GLN A 80 5.80 -1.13 -14.56
CA GLN A 80 4.47 -1.39 -15.09
C GLN A 80 3.90 -2.78 -14.72
N TYR A 81 4.76 -3.70 -14.25
CA TYR A 81 4.39 -5.05 -13.83
C TYR A 81 4.11 -5.18 -12.34
N ALA A 82 4.41 -4.16 -11.55
CA ALA A 82 4.14 -4.12 -10.11
C ALA A 82 2.70 -3.68 -9.81
N MET A 83 2.17 -4.09 -8.65
CA MET A 83 0.83 -3.71 -8.18
C MET A 83 0.87 -2.35 -7.47
N THR A 84 1.00 -1.28 -8.26
CA THR A 84 1.12 0.10 -7.79
C THR A 84 0.14 1.03 -8.49
N ALA A 85 -0.04 2.22 -7.90
CA ALA A 85 -0.91 3.25 -8.46
C ALA A 85 -0.49 4.66 -8.03
N ALA A 86 -0.95 5.67 -8.78
CA ALA A 86 -0.90 7.07 -8.39
C ALA A 86 -2.23 7.53 -7.80
N HIS A 87 -2.14 8.36 -6.75
CA HIS A 87 -3.28 9.04 -6.15
C HIS A 87 -2.92 10.48 -5.73
N LYS A 88 -3.90 11.40 -5.88
CA LYS A 88 -3.66 12.84 -5.65
C LYS A 88 -3.23 13.14 -4.22
N ILE A 89 -3.93 12.58 -3.22
CA ILE A 89 -3.80 13.03 -1.83
C ILE A 89 -3.51 11.92 -0.81
N LEU A 90 -3.70 10.64 -1.15
CA LEU A 90 -3.36 9.56 -0.22
C LEU A 90 -1.87 9.59 0.15
N PRO A 91 -1.49 9.30 1.41
CA PRO A 91 -0.09 9.15 1.78
C PRO A 91 0.62 8.15 0.86
N LEU A 92 1.86 8.45 0.45
CA LEU A 92 2.67 7.49 -0.31
C LEU A 92 2.98 6.28 0.57
N GLY A 93 2.92 5.07 0.00
CA GLY A 93 3.00 3.82 0.73
C GLY A 93 1.63 3.25 1.17
N THR A 94 0.56 4.04 1.09
CA THR A 94 -0.79 3.55 1.43
C THR A 94 -1.20 2.41 0.52
N ARG A 95 -1.74 1.36 1.11
CA ARG A 95 -2.39 0.27 0.38
C ARG A 95 -3.87 0.53 0.27
N VAL A 96 -4.39 0.36 -0.92
CA VAL A 96 -5.82 0.53 -1.20
C VAL A 96 -6.37 -0.67 -1.93
N ARG A 97 -7.60 -1.04 -1.55
CA ARG A 97 -8.42 -1.92 -2.40
C ARG A 97 -9.05 -1.06 -3.48
N VAL A 98 -8.89 -1.48 -4.73
CA VAL A 98 -9.56 -0.88 -5.88
C VAL A 98 -10.56 -1.89 -6.40
N THR A 99 -11.85 -1.55 -6.34
CA THR A 99 -12.96 -2.39 -6.82
C THR A 99 -13.54 -1.79 -8.08
N HIS A 100 -13.56 -2.53 -9.16
CA HIS A 100 -14.23 -2.15 -10.41
C HIS A 100 -15.75 -2.29 -10.25
N LEU A 101 -16.49 -1.17 -10.27
CA LEU A 101 -17.92 -1.16 -9.96
C LEU A 101 -18.79 -1.84 -11.03
N GLY A 102 -18.29 -1.97 -12.26
CA GLY A 102 -19.05 -2.60 -13.36
C GLY A 102 -18.91 -4.12 -13.43
N ASN A 103 -17.75 -4.69 -13.00
CA ASN A 103 -17.53 -6.15 -13.08
C ASN A 103 -17.26 -6.82 -11.73
N GLY A 104 -17.25 -6.06 -10.63
CA GLY A 104 -17.06 -6.53 -9.26
C GLY A 104 -15.64 -6.96 -8.89
N ARG A 105 -14.68 -6.99 -9.83
CA ARG A 105 -13.30 -7.38 -9.56
C ARG A 105 -12.63 -6.39 -8.60
N SER A 106 -11.81 -6.92 -7.71
CA SER A 106 -11.04 -6.10 -6.75
C SER A 106 -9.58 -6.52 -6.75
N ILE A 107 -8.71 -5.55 -6.53
CA ILE A 107 -7.27 -5.74 -6.34
C ILE A 107 -6.78 -4.88 -5.19
N ILE A 108 -5.58 -5.20 -4.68
CA ILE A 108 -4.85 -4.32 -3.76
C ILE A 108 -3.66 -3.75 -4.51
N VAL A 109 -3.47 -2.42 -4.38
CA VAL A 109 -2.32 -1.72 -4.93
C VAL A 109 -1.71 -0.80 -3.88
N ARG A 110 -0.42 -0.52 -4.02
CA ARG A 110 0.29 0.45 -3.20
C ARG A 110 0.38 1.80 -3.94
N ILE A 111 0.05 2.87 -3.24
CA ILE A 111 0.21 4.24 -3.76
C ILE A 111 1.69 4.63 -3.66
N ASN A 112 2.35 4.78 -4.79
CA ASN A 112 3.76 5.18 -4.85
C ASN A 112 4.00 6.44 -5.69
N ASP A 113 2.94 6.98 -6.31
CA ASP A 113 3.06 8.14 -7.18
C ASP A 113 1.93 9.17 -6.96
N ARG A 114 2.09 10.35 -7.56
CA ARG A 114 1.14 11.45 -7.55
C ARG A 114 0.44 11.60 -8.91
N GLY A 115 -0.86 11.82 -8.85
CA GLY A 115 -1.79 11.90 -9.97
C GLY A 115 -3.08 11.18 -9.64
N PRO A 116 -4.01 11.07 -10.58
CA PRO A 116 -4.04 11.71 -11.91
C PRO A 116 -4.28 13.22 -11.86
N PHE A 117 -3.69 13.96 -12.81
CA PHE A 117 -3.91 15.41 -12.97
C PHE A 117 -4.84 15.71 -14.14
N VAL A 118 -5.72 14.79 -14.44
CA VAL A 118 -6.85 14.92 -15.37
C VAL A 118 -8.12 14.91 -14.52
N ASP A 119 -9.06 15.80 -14.87
CA ASP A 119 -10.33 15.90 -14.16
C ASP A 119 -11.09 14.57 -14.24
N ASP A 120 -11.98 14.33 -13.28
CA ASP A 120 -12.81 13.13 -13.09
C ASP A 120 -12.08 11.81 -12.80
N ARG A 121 -10.74 11.78 -12.90
CA ARG A 121 -9.98 10.59 -12.51
C ARG A 121 -9.53 10.67 -11.05
N VAL A 122 -9.65 9.55 -10.33
CA VAL A 122 -9.26 9.45 -8.92
C VAL A 122 -7.96 8.65 -8.73
N ILE A 123 -7.68 7.69 -9.60
CA ILE A 123 -6.52 6.80 -9.49
C ILE A 123 -5.99 6.42 -10.88
N ASP A 124 -4.66 6.38 -11.04
CA ASP A 124 -4.01 5.82 -12.21
C ASP A 124 -3.26 4.53 -11.81
N LEU A 125 -3.66 3.43 -12.39
CA LEU A 125 -3.14 2.09 -12.08
C LEU A 125 -1.88 1.77 -12.89
N SER A 126 -1.01 0.90 -12.36
CA SER A 126 -0.02 0.23 -13.18
C SER A 126 -0.71 -0.61 -14.27
N ARG A 127 0.03 -1.00 -15.32
CA ARG A 127 -0.50 -1.89 -16.37
C ARG A 127 -0.93 -3.24 -15.80
N ALA A 128 -0.14 -3.82 -14.88
CA ALA A 128 -0.47 -5.09 -14.24
C ALA A 128 -1.77 -4.98 -13.42
N ALA A 129 -1.92 -3.94 -12.62
CA ALA A 129 -3.12 -3.67 -11.84
C ALA A 129 -4.36 -3.48 -12.74
N ALA A 130 -4.23 -2.68 -13.80
CA ALA A 130 -5.31 -2.45 -14.76
C ALA A 130 -5.74 -3.73 -15.51
N ASN A 131 -4.76 -4.61 -15.80
CA ASN A 131 -5.02 -5.91 -16.43
C ASN A 131 -5.91 -6.78 -15.53
N ARG A 132 -5.56 -6.88 -14.24
CA ARG A 132 -6.33 -7.68 -13.28
C ARG A 132 -7.78 -7.19 -13.11
N LEU A 133 -8.01 -5.88 -13.24
CA LEU A 133 -9.35 -5.28 -13.22
C LEU A 133 -10.05 -5.26 -14.59
N SER A 134 -9.40 -5.73 -15.67
CA SER A 134 -9.92 -5.66 -17.06
C SER A 134 -10.13 -4.23 -17.57
N ILE A 135 -9.28 -3.28 -17.14
CA ILE A 135 -9.35 -1.86 -17.51
C ILE A 135 -8.47 -1.53 -18.73
N VAL A 136 -7.46 -2.35 -19.05
CA VAL A 136 -6.49 -2.05 -20.12
C VAL A 136 -7.18 -1.83 -21.47
N GLY A 137 -8.14 -2.66 -21.87
CA GLY A 137 -8.86 -2.54 -23.13
C GLY A 137 -9.76 -1.29 -23.19
N PRO A 138 -10.65 -1.09 -22.23
CA PRO A 138 -11.50 0.12 -22.17
C PRO A 138 -10.74 1.42 -21.88
N GLY A 139 -9.54 1.34 -21.28
CA GLY A 139 -8.71 2.47 -20.88
C GLY A 139 -9.11 3.09 -19.54
N THR A 140 -10.38 3.09 -19.20
CA THR A 140 -10.93 3.64 -17.95
C THR A 140 -12.07 2.78 -17.41
N ALA A 141 -12.37 2.92 -16.12
CA ALA A 141 -13.54 2.31 -15.48
C ALA A 141 -13.96 3.05 -14.21
N ARG A 142 -15.22 2.92 -13.82
CA ARG A 142 -15.71 3.37 -12.51
C ARG A 142 -15.21 2.41 -11.44
N VAL A 143 -14.57 2.96 -10.42
CA VAL A 143 -14.01 2.19 -9.31
C VAL A 143 -14.37 2.80 -7.96
N ARG A 144 -14.30 1.96 -6.92
CA ARG A 144 -14.22 2.37 -5.53
C ARG A 144 -12.79 2.13 -5.04
N VAL A 145 -12.16 3.16 -4.49
CA VAL A 145 -10.85 3.13 -3.84
C VAL A 145 -11.06 3.17 -2.34
N GLN A 146 -10.60 2.17 -1.62
CA GLN A 146 -10.76 2.06 -0.17
C GLN A 146 -9.41 1.78 0.47
N SER A 147 -9.01 2.59 1.47
CA SER A 147 -7.78 2.33 2.22
C SER A 147 -7.89 1.02 3.00
N MET A 148 -6.78 0.31 3.01
CA MET A 148 -6.59 -0.85 3.88
C MET A 148 -5.62 -0.45 4.98
N GLY A 149 -5.95 -0.71 6.22
CA GLY A 149 -5.05 -0.42 7.35
C GLY A 149 -3.60 -0.86 7.09
N SER A 150 -2.67 -0.50 7.93
CA SER A 150 -1.25 -0.85 7.78
C SER A 150 -1.05 -2.37 7.75
N VAL A 151 -0.60 -2.88 6.61
CA VAL A 151 -0.15 -4.27 6.45
C VAL A 151 1.35 -4.25 6.12
N GLU A 152 2.15 -5.00 6.85
CA GLU A 152 3.60 -4.76 6.97
C GLU A 152 4.46 -5.32 5.82
N ARG A 153 3.95 -6.20 4.95
CA ARG A 153 4.78 -6.85 3.91
C ARG A 153 4.08 -6.91 2.56
N MET A 154 4.81 -6.57 1.49
CA MET A 154 4.38 -6.77 0.10
C MET A 154 5.42 -7.59 -0.65
N GLN A 155 4.99 -8.42 -1.59
CA GLN A 155 5.88 -9.03 -2.59
C GLN A 155 6.31 -7.99 -3.64
N GLU A 156 7.34 -8.32 -4.42
CA GLU A 156 7.84 -7.45 -5.51
C GLU A 156 6.77 -7.15 -6.57
N ASP A 157 5.81 -8.05 -6.77
CA ASP A 157 4.66 -7.86 -7.66
C ASP A 157 3.56 -6.95 -7.08
N GLY A 158 3.75 -6.46 -5.83
CA GLY A 158 2.81 -5.58 -5.15
C GLY A 158 1.73 -6.30 -4.36
N ASP A 159 1.78 -7.63 -4.27
CA ASP A 159 0.87 -8.38 -3.41
C ASP A 159 1.37 -8.42 -1.95
N LEU A 160 0.47 -8.62 -1.02
CA LEU A 160 0.77 -8.71 0.40
C LEU A 160 1.10 -10.15 0.77
N THR A 161 2.29 -10.37 1.34
CA THR A 161 2.63 -11.68 1.92
C THR A 161 2.28 -11.74 3.38
N GLY A 162 1.89 -12.91 3.85
CA GLY A 162 1.55 -13.19 5.24
C GLY A 162 0.41 -14.19 5.32
N ALA A 163 -0.12 -14.38 6.50
CA ALA A 163 -1.31 -15.19 6.69
C ALA A 163 -2.55 -14.31 6.51
N PHE A 164 -3.29 -14.54 5.44
CA PHE A 164 -4.55 -13.85 5.16
C PHE A 164 -5.73 -14.80 5.37
N TYR A 165 -6.84 -14.23 5.83
CA TYR A 165 -8.06 -14.96 6.10
C TYR A 165 -9.26 -14.22 5.52
N VAL A 166 -10.32 -14.94 5.22
CA VAL A 166 -11.63 -14.36 4.94
C VAL A 166 -12.45 -14.46 6.22
N GLN A 167 -12.81 -13.33 6.81
CA GLN A 167 -13.73 -13.28 7.94
C GLN A 167 -15.15 -13.41 7.39
N VAL A 168 -15.85 -14.49 7.80
CA VAL A 168 -17.18 -14.86 7.31
C VAL A 168 -18.28 -14.61 8.33
N GLY A 169 -17.93 -14.31 9.59
CA GLY A 169 -18.89 -14.01 10.64
C GLY A 169 -18.25 -13.41 11.88
N ALA A 170 -19.08 -12.76 12.70
CA ALA A 170 -18.71 -12.28 14.02
C ALA A 170 -19.89 -12.47 14.97
N PHE A 171 -19.65 -13.10 16.13
CA PHE A 171 -20.68 -13.54 17.06
C PHE A 171 -20.35 -13.08 18.47
N ALA A 172 -21.34 -12.59 19.21
CA ALA A 172 -21.18 -12.30 20.63
C ALA A 172 -21.04 -13.58 21.43
N ASP A 173 -21.77 -14.64 21.03
CA ASP A 173 -21.75 -15.95 21.67
C ASP A 173 -20.77 -16.88 20.93
N ARG A 174 -19.86 -17.48 21.70
CA ARG A 174 -18.88 -18.44 21.19
C ARG A 174 -19.51 -19.69 20.59
N ILE A 175 -20.61 -20.17 21.13
CA ILE A 175 -21.27 -21.38 20.64
C ILE A 175 -21.71 -21.20 19.19
N ASN A 176 -22.24 -20.03 18.83
CA ASN A 176 -22.64 -19.73 17.47
C ASN A 176 -21.42 -19.67 16.51
N ALA A 177 -20.29 -19.16 16.99
CA ALA A 177 -19.06 -19.16 16.21
C ALA A 177 -18.50 -20.58 16.02
N ASP A 178 -18.51 -21.44 17.07
CA ASP A 178 -18.09 -22.84 17.00
C ASP A 178 -18.99 -23.65 16.04
N ASN A 179 -20.28 -23.38 16.03
CA ASN A 179 -21.22 -23.98 15.08
C ASN A 179 -20.86 -23.64 13.63
N LEU A 180 -20.54 -22.37 13.33
CA LEU A 180 -20.12 -21.97 11.99
C LEU A 180 -18.78 -22.62 11.60
N ILE A 181 -17.82 -22.73 12.51
CA ILE A 181 -16.56 -23.44 12.28
C ILE A 181 -16.84 -24.92 11.89
N SER A 182 -17.77 -25.56 12.58
CA SER A 182 -18.13 -26.96 12.30
C SER A 182 -18.73 -27.11 10.90
N ILE A 183 -19.61 -26.21 10.48
CA ILE A 183 -20.18 -26.17 9.13
C ILE A 183 -19.10 -25.98 8.07
N LEU A 184 -18.19 -25.03 8.28
CA LEU A 184 -17.08 -24.76 7.37
C LEU A 184 -16.16 -25.98 7.23
N SER A 185 -15.84 -26.64 8.33
CA SER A 185 -15.00 -27.86 8.34
C SER A 185 -15.63 -29.01 7.58
N GLN A 186 -16.94 -29.21 7.70
CA GLN A 186 -17.68 -30.22 6.93
C GLN A 186 -17.64 -29.95 5.42
N SER A 187 -17.50 -28.68 5.03
CA SER A 187 -17.34 -28.25 3.63
C SER A 187 -15.89 -28.23 3.16
N GLY A 188 -14.94 -28.79 3.95
CA GLY A 188 -13.51 -28.84 3.62
C GLY A 188 -12.78 -27.51 3.81
N ASN A 189 -13.36 -26.53 4.48
CA ASN A 189 -12.72 -25.26 4.76
C ASN A 189 -12.08 -25.23 6.14
N HIS A 190 -10.82 -24.80 6.21
CA HIS A 190 -10.14 -24.60 7.49
C HIS A 190 -10.51 -23.24 8.07
N GLY A 191 -11.17 -23.24 9.22
CA GLY A 191 -11.57 -22.04 9.95
C GLY A 191 -10.84 -21.89 11.28
N ARG A 192 -10.68 -20.67 11.75
CA ARG A 192 -10.19 -20.33 13.10
C ARG A 192 -11.13 -19.34 13.78
N LEU A 193 -11.15 -19.36 15.13
CA LEU A 193 -11.82 -18.37 15.95
C LEU A 193 -10.80 -17.34 16.46
N VAL A 194 -11.14 -16.08 16.35
CA VAL A 194 -10.35 -14.96 16.89
C VAL A 194 -11.27 -14.06 17.71
N TYR A 195 -10.99 -13.91 19.01
CA TYR A 195 -11.70 -12.94 19.83
C TYR A 195 -11.14 -11.55 19.55
N GLY A 196 -11.97 -10.67 18.98
CA GLY A 196 -11.55 -9.34 18.52
C GLY A 196 -11.73 -8.25 19.55
N SER A 197 -11.12 -7.10 19.31
CA SER A 197 -11.29 -5.86 20.11
C SER A 197 -12.73 -5.29 20.07
N ASN A 198 -13.56 -5.81 19.17
CA ASN A 198 -15.01 -5.54 19.10
C ASN A 198 -15.84 -6.38 20.08
N ASN A 199 -15.19 -7.14 20.97
CA ASN A 199 -15.80 -8.09 21.92
C ASN A 199 -16.66 -9.18 21.22
N MET A 200 -16.23 -9.62 20.04
CA MET A 200 -16.92 -10.65 19.28
C MET A 200 -15.96 -11.77 18.88
N TRP A 201 -16.52 -12.97 18.76
CA TRP A 201 -15.87 -14.15 18.20
C TRP A 201 -15.94 -14.07 16.66
N ASN A 202 -14.81 -13.74 16.05
CA ASN A 202 -14.69 -13.63 14.60
C ASN A 202 -14.32 -15.01 14.03
N VAL A 203 -15.11 -15.47 13.08
CA VAL A 203 -14.87 -16.70 12.31
C VAL A 203 -14.12 -16.36 11.06
N GLN A 204 -12.92 -16.90 10.91
CA GLN A 204 -11.99 -16.61 9.82
C GLN A 204 -11.58 -17.90 9.13
N VAL A 205 -11.68 -17.96 7.81
CA VAL A 205 -11.26 -19.08 6.96
C VAL A 205 -9.92 -18.76 6.33
N GLY A 206 -9.06 -19.75 6.18
CA GLY A 206 -7.69 -19.62 5.67
C GLY A 206 -6.72 -20.49 6.50
N PRO A 207 -5.40 -20.22 6.47
CA PRO A 207 -4.76 -19.06 5.88
C PRO A 207 -4.49 -19.18 4.37
N TRP A 208 -4.38 -18.01 3.69
CA TRP A 208 -3.78 -17.89 2.36
C TRP A 208 -2.45 -17.13 2.48
N PRO A 209 -1.45 -17.50 1.66
CA PRO A 209 -0.10 -16.93 1.79
C PRO A 209 0.03 -15.49 1.30
N ASP A 210 -0.95 -15.00 0.57
CA ASP A 210 -0.98 -13.67 0.00
C ASP A 210 -2.39 -13.08 0.00
N SER A 211 -2.48 -11.77 -0.17
CA SER A 211 -3.75 -11.06 -0.16
C SER A 211 -4.59 -11.33 -1.41
N PHE A 212 -3.95 -11.66 -2.54
CA PHE A 212 -4.64 -11.96 -3.78
C PHE A 212 -5.39 -13.29 -3.70
N GLY A 213 -4.76 -14.35 -3.19
CA GLY A 213 -5.39 -15.63 -2.94
C GLY A 213 -6.59 -15.52 -1.99
N ALA A 214 -6.43 -14.78 -0.89
CA ALA A 214 -7.53 -14.50 0.04
C ALA A 214 -8.67 -13.71 -0.64
N GLN A 215 -8.34 -12.76 -1.51
CA GLN A 215 -9.34 -11.98 -2.25
C GLN A 215 -10.13 -12.83 -3.27
N GLN A 216 -9.49 -13.78 -3.94
CA GLN A 216 -10.18 -14.71 -4.82
C GLN A 216 -11.17 -15.57 -4.03
N GLN A 217 -10.77 -16.08 -2.88
CA GLN A 217 -11.64 -16.87 -2.01
C GLN A 217 -12.78 -16.04 -1.42
N LEU A 218 -12.55 -14.76 -1.14
CA LEU A 218 -13.61 -13.86 -0.70
C LEU A 218 -14.79 -13.84 -1.68
N GLU A 219 -14.55 -13.83 -2.99
CA GLU A 219 -15.63 -13.83 -3.99
C GLU A 219 -16.49 -15.11 -3.91
N VAL A 220 -15.86 -16.25 -3.58
CA VAL A 220 -16.57 -17.51 -3.35
C VAL A 220 -17.44 -17.43 -2.07
N PHE A 221 -16.83 -16.92 -0.98
CA PHE A 221 -17.54 -16.82 0.31
C PHE A 221 -18.65 -15.78 0.33
N ARG A 222 -18.55 -14.70 -0.46
CA ARG A 222 -19.60 -13.66 -0.51
C ARG A 222 -20.95 -14.16 -0.98
N GLY A 223 -21.00 -15.22 -1.79
CA GLY A 223 -22.25 -15.85 -2.18
C GLY A 223 -23.05 -16.43 -1.02
N MET A 224 -22.34 -16.91 0.02
CA MET A 224 -22.93 -17.51 1.23
C MET A 224 -22.92 -16.54 2.43
N TYR A 225 -21.94 -15.67 2.49
CA TYR A 225 -21.69 -14.72 3.59
C TYR A 225 -21.50 -13.31 3.02
N PRO A 226 -22.57 -12.57 2.70
CA PRO A 226 -22.49 -11.27 2.00
C PRO A 226 -21.63 -10.21 2.70
N GLY A 227 -21.53 -10.32 4.05
CA GLY A 227 -20.69 -9.44 4.87
C GLY A 227 -19.21 -9.85 4.99
N ALA A 228 -18.77 -10.90 4.27
CA ALA A 228 -17.38 -11.36 4.36
C ALA A 228 -16.38 -10.35 3.83
N PHE A 229 -15.17 -10.33 4.43
CA PHE A 229 -14.05 -9.48 4.04
C PHE A 229 -12.71 -10.12 4.38
N VAL A 230 -11.64 -9.70 3.69
CA VAL A 230 -10.28 -10.18 3.94
C VAL A 230 -9.68 -9.49 5.15
N VAL A 231 -9.01 -10.26 6.01
CA VAL A 231 -8.19 -9.80 7.14
C VAL A 231 -6.80 -10.37 7.03
N GLY A 232 -5.77 -9.59 7.40
CA GLY A 232 -4.40 -10.07 7.55
C GLY A 232 -4.12 -10.39 9.01
N ASP A 233 -3.26 -11.39 9.26
CA ASP A 233 -2.69 -11.61 10.58
C ASP A 233 -1.69 -10.49 10.90
N LYS A 234 -1.72 -9.99 12.14
CA LYS A 234 -0.81 -8.93 12.63
C LYS A 234 0.51 -9.53 13.06
#